data_8fd55b024f08e1581810e73513a71ea8
#
_entry.id   8fd55b024f08e1581810e73513a71ea8
#
_cell.length_a   1.000
_cell.length_b   1.000
_cell.length_c   1.000
_cell.angle_alpha   90.00
_cell.angle_beta   90.00
_cell.angle_gamma   90.00
#
_symmetry.space_group_name_H-M   'P 1'
#
loop_
_entity.id
_entity.type
_entity.pdbx_description
1 polymer ?
#
loop_
_entity_poly.entity_id
_entity_poly.type
_entity_poly.pdbx_seq_one_letter_code
_entity_poly.pdbx_strand_id
1 'polypeptide(L)'
;IQLNPIDLDIHALLQQVLFEYQEQFEHHHLNLKNDYENKKIICHLDSEKTYRVLENLCQNICKYALEHTRVYLQIVETNQQVIVVFKNISAHEISNPADLTERFVQGDASRKSEGSGLGLAICKSFVEVQGGTFEVNVDGDLFKTTIIFPKKIEND
;
A
#
# COMPACT_ATOMS: atom_id res chain seq x y z
N ILE A 1 -15.92 5.76 -12.09
CA ILE A 1 -15.64 4.50 -11.40
C ILE A 1 -16.80 4.17 -10.48
N GLN A 2 -17.32 2.98 -10.64
CA GLN A 2 -18.40 2.51 -9.77
C GLN A 2 -17.81 1.79 -8.56
N LEU A 3 -18.28 2.17 -7.38
CA LEU A 3 -17.84 1.57 -6.12
C LEU A 3 -18.92 0.65 -5.56
N ASN A 4 -18.48 -0.45 -4.97
CA ASN A 4 -19.35 -1.38 -4.25
C ASN A 4 -18.85 -1.48 -2.80
N PRO A 5 -19.09 -0.46 -1.98
CA PRO A 5 -18.55 -0.48 -0.61
C PRO A 5 -19.28 -1.48 0.27
N ILE A 6 -18.51 -2.16 1.10
CA ILE A 6 -19.00 -3.11 2.09
C ILE A 6 -18.32 -2.81 3.43
N ASP A 7 -18.82 -3.42 4.47
CA ASP A 7 -18.13 -3.39 5.76
C ASP A 7 -16.95 -4.34 5.68
N LEU A 8 -15.77 -3.77 5.46
CA LEU A 8 -14.56 -4.52 5.19
C LEU A 8 -13.64 -4.50 6.41
N ASP A 9 -13.19 -5.68 6.82
CA ASP A 9 -12.14 -5.79 7.84
C ASP A 9 -10.79 -5.61 7.15
N ILE A 10 -10.23 -4.42 7.25
CA ILE A 10 -8.99 -4.11 6.54
C ILE A 10 -7.81 -4.87 7.12
N HIS A 11 -7.84 -5.19 8.40
CA HIS A 11 -6.79 -6.02 9.00
C HIS A 11 -6.78 -7.41 8.36
N ALA A 12 -7.95 -8.04 8.23
CA ALA A 12 -8.06 -9.35 7.62
C ALA A 12 -7.62 -9.34 6.16
N LEU A 13 -7.99 -8.28 5.43
CA LEU A 13 -7.60 -8.16 4.03
C LEU A 13 -6.08 -8.02 3.88
N LEU A 14 -5.46 -7.22 4.74
CA LEU A 14 -4.00 -7.08 4.73
C LEU A 14 -3.32 -8.42 5.02
N GLN A 15 -3.82 -9.15 6.00
CA GLN A 15 -3.27 -10.46 6.33
C GLN A 15 -3.38 -11.43 5.14
N GLN A 16 -4.50 -11.39 4.43
CA GLN A 16 -4.68 -12.21 3.24
C GLN A 16 -3.66 -11.89 2.17
N VAL A 17 -3.47 -10.61 1.87
CA VAL A 17 -2.51 -10.20 0.83
C VAL A 17 -1.09 -10.57 1.23
N LEU A 18 -0.71 -10.35 2.48
CA LEU A 18 0.63 -10.71 2.95
C LEU A 18 0.87 -12.21 2.85
N PHE A 19 -0.14 -13.01 3.14
CA PHE A 19 -0.03 -14.46 3.00
C PHE A 19 0.17 -14.84 1.53
N GLU A 20 -0.56 -14.21 0.63
CA GLU A 20 -0.44 -14.49 -0.80
C GLU A 20 0.92 -14.11 -1.37
N TYR A 21 1.60 -13.14 -0.76
CA TYR A 21 2.92 -12.69 -1.22
C TYR A 21 4.07 -13.28 -0.40
N GLN A 22 3.78 -14.18 0.53
CA GLN A 22 4.79 -14.72 1.43
C GLN A 22 5.97 -15.34 0.69
N GLU A 23 5.70 -16.16 -0.32
CA GLU A 23 6.77 -16.79 -1.09
C GLU A 23 7.64 -15.79 -1.83
N GLN A 24 7.01 -14.75 -2.39
CA GLN A 24 7.76 -13.71 -3.10
C GLN A 24 8.65 -12.92 -2.16
N PHE A 25 8.15 -12.57 -0.98
CA PHE A 25 8.96 -11.90 0.02
C PHE A 25 10.14 -12.77 0.43
N GLU A 26 9.91 -14.04 0.64
CA GLU A 26 10.99 -14.99 0.98
C GLU A 26 11.99 -15.13 -0.15
N HIS A 27 11.53 -15.20 -1.38
CA HIS A 27 12.39 -15.29 -2.55
C HIS A 27 13.33 -14.08 -2.66
N HIS A 28 12.85 -12.90 -2.29
CA HIS A 28 13.66 -11.68 -2.30
C HIS A 28 14.38 -11.46 -0.97
N HIS A 29 14.32 -12.40 -0.07
CA HIS A 29 14.99 -12.34 1.24
C HIS A 29 14.56 -11.09 2.03
N LEU A 30 13.29 -10.78 1.99
CA LEU A 30 12.73 -9.66 2.72
C LEU A 30 12.11 -10.14 4.02
N ASN A 31 12.44 -9.45 5.11
CA ASN A 31 11.96 -9.83 6.44
C ASN A 31 10.86 -8.87 6.87
N LEU A 32 9.62 -9.36 6.91
CA LEU A 32 8.47 -8.55 7.28
C LEU A 32 8.41 -8.33 8.78
N LYS A 33 8.23 -7.07 9.17
CA LYS A 33 8.05 -6.66 10.56
C LYS A 33 6.66 -6.04 10.67
N ASN A 34 5.73 -6.82 11.22
CA ASN A 34 4.35 -6.39 11.39
C ASN A 34 4.20 -5.72 12.76
N ASP A 35 3.91 -4.43 12.76
CA ASP A 35 3.75 -3.63 13.95
C ASP A 35 2.30 -3.17 14.06
N TYR A 36 1.44 -4.10 14.46
CA TYR A 36 0.02 -3.83 14.68
C TYR A 36 -0.63 -4.98 15.43
N GLU A 37 -1.72 -4.65 16.11
CA GLU A 37 -2.48 -5.65 16.83
C GLU A 37 -3.28 -6.54 15.89
N ASN A 38 -3.44 -7.80 16.27
CA ASN A 38 -4.28 -8.73 15.53
C ASN A 38 -5.73 -8.53 15.97
N LYS A 39 -6.39 -7.56 15.36
CA LYS A 39 -7.78 -7.26 15.68
C LYS A 39 -8.55 -6.79 14.46
N LYS A 40 -9.86 -6.98 14.52
CA LYS A 40 -10.77 -6.56 13.47
C LYS A 40 -10.84 -5.03 13.39
N ILE A 41 -10.72 -4.48 12.18
CA ILE A 41 -10.84 -3.04 11.93
C ILE A 41 -11.76 -2.86 10.73
N ILE A 42 -12.95 -2.32 10.97
CA ILE A 42 -13.98 -2.21 9.94
C ILE A 42 -13.97 -0.83 9.30
N CYS A 43 -13.81 -0.82 7.98
CA CYS A 43 -13.97 0.36 7.15
C CYS A 43 -15.05 0.09 6.11
N HIS A 44 -15.70 1.13 5.62
CA HIS A 44 -16.71 0.97 4.58
C HIS A 44 -16.05 1.23 3.24
N LEU A 45 -15.59 0.18 2.58
CA LEU A 45 -14.74 0.26 1.40
C LEU A 45 -15.13 -0.78 0.35
N ASP A 46 -14.74 -0.50 -0.89
CA ASP A 46 -14.83 -1.47 -1.97
C ASP A 46 -13.70 -2.49 -1.79
N SER A 47 -14.06 -3.75 -1.61
CA SER A 47 -13.07 -4.78 -1.27
C SER A 47 -12.12 -5.06 -2.43
N GLU A 48 -12.59 -5.03 -3.66
CA GLU A 48 -11.75 -5.31 -4.83
C GLU A 48 -10.72 -4.21 -5.04
N LYS A 49 -11.14 -2.95 -4.94
CA LYS A 49 -10.23 -1.83 -5.11
C LYS A 49 -9.22 -1.74 -3.98
N THR A 50 -9.65 -2.00 -2.76
CA THR A 50 -8.74 -1.99 -1.60
C THR A 50 -7.75 -3.14 -1.70
N TYR A 51 -8.21 -4.32 -2.10
CA TYR A 51 -7.31 -5.45 -2.35
C TYR A 51 -6.25 -5.09 -3.39
N ARG A 52 -6.68 -4.45 -4.49
CA ARG A 52 -5.76 -4.05 -5.55
C ARG A 52 -4.69 -3.09 -5.06
N VAL A 53 -5.07 -2.16 -4.18
CA VAL A 53 -4.11 -1.23 -3.59
C VAL A 53 -3.05 -2.00 -2.80
N LEU A 54 -3.48 -2.88 -1.90
CA LEU A 54 -2.54 -3.63 -1.07
C LEU A 54 -1.67 -4.56 -1.90
N GLU A 55 -2.25 -5.19 -2.90
CA GLU A 55 -1.50 -6.05 -3.83
C GLU A 55 -0.43 -5.26 -4.57
N ASN A 56 -0.79 -4.09 -5.11
CA ASN A 56 0.17 -3.26 -5.83
C ASN A 56 1.32 -2.82 -4.94
N LEU A 57 1.05 -2.51 -3.68
CA LEU A 57 2.11 -2.12 -2.75
C LEU A 57 3.05 -3.29 -2.47
N CYS A 58 2.52 -4.49 -2.31
CA CYS A 58 3.35 -5.68 -2.13
C CYS A 58 4.19 -5.97 -3.38
N GLN A 59 3.61 -5.83 -4.57
CA GLN A 59 4.34 -6.00 -5.81
C GLN A 59 5.49 -5.00 -5.93
N ASN A 60 5.24 -3.74 -5.60
CA ASN A 60 6.28 -2.73 -5.65
C ASN A 60 7.42 -3.03 -4.69
N ILE A 61 7.10 -3.49 -3.51
CA ILE A 61 8.13 -3.87 -2.54
C ILE A 61 8.99 -5.00 -3.10
N CYS A 62 8.38 -6.02 -3.67
CA CYS A 62 9.15 -7.14 -4.24
C CYS A 62 10.03 -6.71 -5.40
N LYS A 63 9.60 -5.70 -6.17
CA LYS A 63 10.39 -5.22 -7.32
C LYS A 63 11.53 -4.30 -6.93
N TYR A 64 11.33 -3.47 -5.93
CA TYR A 64 12.23 -2.34 -5.68
C TYR A 64 12.97 -2.39 -4.35
N ALA A 65 12.55 -3.22 -3.42
CA ALA A 65 13.23 -3.29 -2.13
C ALA A 65 14.60 -3.93 -2.27
N LEU A 66 15.56 -3.42 -1.49
CA LEU A 66 16.87 -4.04 -1.38
C LEU A 66 16.73 -5.38 -0.68
N GLU A 67 17.31 -6.43 -1.27
CA GLU A 67 17.26 -7.77 -0.69
C GLU A 67 18.00 -7.81 0.64
N HIS A 68 17.61 -8.74 1.50
CA HIS A 68 18.20 -8.92 2.82
C HIS A 68 17.95 -7.75 3.75
N THR A 69 16.81 -7.07 3.58
CA THR A 69 16.41 -5.97 4.45
C THR A 69 15.02 -6.23 5.03
N ARG A 70 14.61 -5.36 5.92
CA ARG A 70 13.32 -5.44 6.59
C ARG A 70 12.27 -4.62 5.88
N VAL A 71 11.04 -5.12 5.88
CA VAL A 71 9.86 -4.41 5.40
C VAL A 71 8.97 -4.18 6.61
N TYR A 72 8.61 -2.94 6.86
CA TYR A 72 7.81 -2.58 8.03
C TYR A 72 6.37 -2.30 7.61
N LEU A 73 5.45 -2.90 8.34
CA LEU A 73 4.01 -2.75 8.11
C LEU A 73 3.38 -2.31 9.42
N GLN A 74 2.65 -1.21 9.37
CA GLN A 74 1.99 -0.65 10.54
C GLN A 74 0.54 -0.37 10.25
N ILE A 75 -0.30 -0.56 11.24
CA ILE A 75 -1.70 -0.10 11.20
C ILE A 75 -1.91 0.72 12.46
N VAL A 76 -2.31 1.97 12.28
CA VAL A 76 -2.65 2.86 13.39
C VAL A 76 -4.12 3.18 13.28
N GLU A 77 -4.86 2.89 14.33
CA GLU A 77 -6.30 3.14 14.37
C GLU A 77 -6.59 4.30 15.31
N THR A 78 -7.33 5.28 14.82
CA THR A 78 -7.87 6.35 15.66
C THR A 78 -9.38 6.20 15.71
N ASN A 79 -10.07 7.12 16.39
CA ASN A 79 -11.53 7.07 16.41
C ASN A 79 -12.17 7.30 15.04
N GLN A 80 -11.47 7.98 14.15
CA GLN A 80 -12.02 8.41 12.88
C GLN A 80 -11.33 7.83 11.65
N GLN A 81 -10.13 7.32 11.82
CA GLN A 81 -9.29 6.92 10.67
C GLN A 81 -8.52 5.63 10.94
N VAL A 82 -8.18 4.97 9.86
CA VAL A 82 -7.21 3.87 9.87
C VAL A 82 -6.05 4.29 8.97
N ILE A 83 -4.85 4.20 9.50
CA ILE A 83 -3.63 4.57 8.79
C ILE A 83 -2.80 3.31 8.58
N VAL A 84 -2.56 2.96 7.33
CA VAL A 84 -1.76 1.79 6.98
C VAL A 84 -0.45 2.27 6.37
N VAL A 85 0.66 1.83 6.93
CA VAL A 85 1.99 2.31 6.52
C VAL A 85 2.84 1.12 6.09
N PHE A 86 3.46 1.27 4.92
CA PHE A 86 4.44 0.32 4.40
C PHE A 86 5.78 1.04 4.27
N LYS A 87 6.85 0.44 4.79
CA LYS A 87 8.20 1.00 4.66
C LYS A 87 9.15 -0.07 4.16
N ASN A 88 10.00 0.29 3.21
CA ASN A 88 11.06 -0.60 2.76
C ASN A 88 12.29 0.20 2.37
N ILE A 89 13.43 -0.47 2.34
CA ILE A 89 14.68 0.12 1.87
C ILE A 89 14.74 -0.08 0.36
N SER A 90 14.90 0.99 -0.38
CA SER A 90 14.98 0.93 -1.85
C SER A 90 16.34 0.41 -2.30
N ALA A 91 16.35 -0.46 -3.29
CA ALA A 91 17.59 -0.94 -3.90
C ALA A 91 18.26 0.13 -4.76
N HIS A 92 17.51 1.13 -5.17
CA HIS A 92 18.00 2.19 -6.03
C HIS A 92 17.69 3.55 -5.43
N GLU A 93 18.55 4.50 -5.74
CA GLU A 93 18.35 5.88 -5.30
C GLU A 93 17.07 6.45 -5.92
N ILE A 94 16.31 7.17 -5.10
CA ILE A 94 15.10 7.85 -5.54
C ILE A 94 15.37 9.34 -5.45
N SER A 95 15.53 9.99 -6.60
CA SER A 95 15.95 11.39 -6.63
C SER A 95 14.80 12.37 -6.45
N ASN A 96 13.59 12.00 -6.87
CA ASN A 96 12.42 12.88 -6.72
C ASN A 96 11.16 12.04 -6.44
N PRO A 97 10.81 11.87 -5.17
CA PRO A 97 9.66 11.04 -4.80
C PRO A 97 8.33 11.58 -5.33
N ALA A 98 8.21 12.88 -5.52
CA ALA A 98 6.96 13.45 -5.99
C ALA A 98 6.59 12.97 -7.39
N ASP A 99 7.57 12.59 -8.19
CA ASP A 99 7.34 12.14 -9.56
C ASP A 99 6.82 10.70 -9.63
N LEU A 100 6.92 9.94 -8.57
CA LEU A 100 6.62 8.51 -8.63
C LEU A 100 5.19 8.20 -9.05
N THR A 101 4.22 8.98 -8.59
CA THR A 101 2.83 8.77 -8.99
C THR A 101 2.48 9.59 -10.23
N GLU A 102 2.89 10.84 -10.29
CA GLU A 102 2.51 11.73 -11.38
C GLU A 102 3.14 11.34 -12.71
N ARG A 103 4.43 11.04 -12.69
CA ARG A 103 5.13 10.65 -13.92
C ARG A 103 4.53 9.42 -14.56
N PHE A 104 4.10 8.47 -13.75
CA PHE A 104 3.53 7.24 -14.25
C PHE A 104 2.08 7.40 -14.68
N VAL A 105 1.38 8.39 -14.17
CA VAL A 105 0.05 8.74 -14.66
C VAL A 105 0.15 9.32 -16.06
N GLN A 106 1.21 10.05 -16.36
CA GLN A 106 1.36 10.80 -17.62
C GLN A 106 1.88 9.98 -18.78
N GLY A 107 1.77 8.70 -18.74
CA GLY A 107 2.03 7.96 -19.93
C GLY A 107 3.24 7.08 -19.96
N ASP A 108 3.89 6.91 -18.86
CA ASP A 108 4.97 5.94 -18.80
C ASP A 108 4.46 4.51 -18.99
N ALA A 109 3.18 4.38 -19.20
CA ALA A 109 2.59 3.11 -19.63
C ALA A 109 3.28 2.56 -20.88
N SER A 110 3.83 3.44 -21.70
CA SER A 110 4.57 3.03 -22.89
C SER A 110 5.87 2.33 -22.57
N ARG A 111 6.37 2.43 -21.36
CA ARG A 111 7.63 1.83 -21.01
C ARG A 111 7.65 0.35 -21.06
N LYS A 112 6.58 -0.28 -20.85
CA LYS A 112 6.50 -1.75 -20.90
C LYS A 112 7.32 -2.46 -19.85
N SER A 113 8.15 -1.77 -19.13
CA SER A 113 8.92 -2.43 -18.11
C SER A 113 8.01 -2.81 -16.97
N GLU A 114 8.25 -3.93 -16.39
CA GLU A 114 7.66 -4.25 -15.12
C GLU A 114 8.12 -3.21 -14.13
N GLY A 115 7.26 -2.77 -13.29
CA GLY A 115 7.62 -1.79 -12.32
C GLY A 115 7.67 -0.38 -12.89
N SER A 116 6.85 -0.11 -13.86
CA SER A 116 6.73 1.24 -14.42
C SER A 116 6.19 2.25 -13.41
N GLY A 117 5.70 1.81 -12.26
CA GLY A 117 5.11 2.69 -11.28
C GLY A 117 3.64 2.98 -11.49
N LEU A 118 3.03 2.38 -12.49
CA LEU A 118 1.58 2.49 -12.69
C LEU A 118 0.82 2.01 -11.47
N GLY A 119 1.38 1.05 -10.76
CA GLY A 119 0.77 0.54 -9.54
C GLY A 119 0.56 1.62 -8.49
N LEU A 120 1.49 2.55 -8.34
CA LEU A 120 1.33 3.64 -7.37
C LEU A 120 0.26 4.63 -7.82
N ALA A 121 0.18 4.90 -9.11
CA ALA A 121 -0.87 5.76 -9.66
C ALA A 121 -2.25 5.14 -9.43
N ILE A 122 -2.37 3.84 -9.64
CA ILE A 122 -3.62 3.11 -9.37
C ILE A 122 -3.95 3.16 -7.88
N CYS A 123 -2.96 2.97 -7.00
CA CYS A 123 -3.17 3.05 -5.56
C CYS A 123 -3.74 4.42 -5.17
N LYS A 124 -3.13 5.48 -5.65
CA LYS A 124 -3.59 6.83 -5.35
C LYS A 124 -5.03 7.03 -5.81
N SER A 125 -5.31 6.64 -7.04
CA SER A 125 -6.65 6.77 -7.61
C SER A 125 -7.69 5.99 -6.80
N PHE A 126 -7.41 4.73 -6.50
CA PHE A 126 -8.35 3.87 -5.80
C PHE A 126 -8.55 4.27 -4.34
N VAL A 127 -7.52 4.80 -3.70
CA VAL A 127 -7.65 5.31 -2.34
C VAL A 127 -8.47 6.60 -2.33
N GLU A 128 -8.15 7.52 -3.21
CA GLU A 128 -8.81 8.84 -3.22
C GLU A 128 -10.27 8.76 -3.62
N VAL A 129 -10.63 7.88 -4.56
CA VAL A 129 -12.03 7.74 -4.97
C VAL A 129 -12.90 7.19 -3.82
N GLN A 130 -12.28 6.57 -2.84
CA GLN A 130 -12.97 6.04 -1.65
C GLN A 130 -12.92 7.01 -0.46
N GLY A 131 -12.48 8.24 -0.68
CA GLY A 131 -12.41 9.25 0.37
C GLY A 131 -11.17 9.18 1.23
N GLY A 132 -10.18 8.41 0.83
CA GLY A 132 -8.93 8.27 1.56
C GLY A 132 -7.83 9.17 1.03
N THR A 133 -6.66 9.02 1.63
CA THR A 133 -5.45 9.76 1.26
C THR A 133 -4.32 8.77 1.03
N PHE A 134 -3.55 9.00 -0.03
CA PHE A 134 -2.39 8.19 -0.36
C PHE A 134 -1.17 9.10 -0.46
N GLU A 135 -0.14 8.79 0.32
CA GLU A 135 1.08 9.59 0.34
C GLU A 135 2.31 8.71 0.15
N VAL A 136 3.30 9.24 -0.56
CA VAL A 136 4.60 8.62 -0.73
C VAL A 136 5.66 9.56 -0.17
N ASN A 137 6.49 9.06 0.71
CA ASN A 137 7.59 9.82 1.30
C ASN A 137 8.88 9.03 1.14
N VAL A 138 9.97 9.74 0.87
CA VAL A 138 11.28 9.13 0.73
C VAL A 138 12.26 9.89 1.60
N ASP A 139 13.03 9.14 2.39
CA ASP A 139 14.09 9.70 3.21
C ASP A 139 15.34 8.85 2.97
N GLY A 140 16.24 9.36 2.13
CA GLY A 140 17.37 8.56 1.65
C GLY A 140 16.87 7.36 0.88
N ASP A 141 17.22 6.17 1.33
CA ASP A 141 16.77 4.92 0.73
C ASP A 141 15.49 4.38 1.36
N LEU A 142 14.97 5.04 2.37
CA LEU A 142 13.73 4.61 3.00
C LEU A 142 12.54 5.10 2.18
N PHE A 143 11.80 4.15 1.66
CA PHE A 143 10.58 4.40 0.86
C PHE A 143 9.37 4.09 1.74
N LYS A 144 8.48 5.05 1.88
CA LYS A 144 7.33 4.94 2.76
C LYS A 144 6.06 5.30 2.01
N THR A 145 5.07 4.42 2.08
CA THR A 145 3.72 4.72 1.58
C THR A 145 2.76 4.72 2.76
N THR A 146 1.84 5.68 2.74
CA THR A 146 0.85 5.84 3.79
C THR A 146 -0.52 5.90 3.15
N ILE A 147 -1.42 5.04 3.61
CA ILE A 147 -2.82 5.03 3.19
C ILE A 147 -3.64 5.42 4.40
N ILE A 148 -4.52 6.40 4.22
CA ILE A 148 -5.44 6.82 5.28
C ILE A 148 -6.85 6.60 4.77
N PHE A 149 -7.62 5.78 5.47
CA PHE A 149 -9.03 5.58 5.16
C PHE A 149 -9.89 6.10 6.31
N PRO A 150 -11.05 6.66 6.01
CA PRO A 150 -12.01 6.95 7.06
C PRO A 150 -12.50 5.63 7.64
N LYS A 151 -12.59 5.58 8.96
CA LYS A 151 -13.05 4.41 9.65
C LYS A 151 -14.57 4.46 9.71
N LYS A 152 -15.21 3.30 9.69
CA LYS A 152 -16.65 3.25 9.87
C LYS A 152 -17.00 3.76 11.27
N ILE A 153 -17.84 4.80 11.32
CA ILE A 153 -18.32 5.34 12.58
C ILE A 153 -19.58 4.56 12.96
N GLU A 154 -19.58 3.98 14.15
CA GLU A 154 -20.76 3.34 14.66
C GLU A 154 -21.72 4.42 15.15
N ASN A 155 -22.94 4.38 14.66
CA ASN A 155 -23.99 5.25 15.14
C ASN A 155 -24.75 4.52 16.24
N ASP A 156 -24.94 5.21 17.31
CA ASP A 156 -25.70 4.68 18.45
C ASP A 156 -27.20 4.50 18.15
#